data_9ee24e4631bb70a9dca84c3bf2d92609
#
_entry.id   9ee24e4631bb70a9dca84c3bf2d92609
#
_cell.length_a   1.000
_cell.length_b   1.000
_cell.length_c   1.000
_cell.angle_alpha   90.00
_cell.angle_beta   90.00
_cell.angle_gamma   90.00
#
_symmetry.space_group_name_H-M   'P 1'
#
loop_
_entity.id
_entity.type
_entity.pdbx_description
1 polymer ?
#
loop_
_entity_poly.entity_id
_entity_poly.type
_entity_poly.pdbx_seq_one_letter_code
_entity_poly.pdbx_strand_id
1 'polypeptide(L)'
;MIITAYASAAELPLLLRHLSLPPLPRVAGPAGLVIQAGGLVLRAWSMRTLGGAYTRTLQTNEQQRVIDDGPYRLVRHPGYTGSLLTWTGFAIASRSAPVIVLVSALLGRAYQRRIKAEEELLNRDLPGYSAYSQRTKKLVPFLWQAF
;
A
#
# COMPACT_ATOMS: atom_id res chain seq x y z
N MET A 1 -6.66 -2.62 14.82
CA MET A 1 -5.20 -2.34 14.76
C MET A 1 -4.74 -1.47 13.59
N ILE A 2 -5.26 -1.60 12.37
CA ILE A 2 -4.86 -0.75 11.24
C ILE A 2 -5.41 0.67 11.38
N ILE A 3 -6.65 0.84 11.84
CA ILE A 3 -7.30 2.16 12.04
C ILE A 3 -6.56 3.01 13.07
N THR A 4 -6.06 2.41 14.14
CA THR A 4 -5.25 3.11 15.16
C THR A 4 -3.88 3.55 14.62
N ALA A 5 -3.28 2.77 13.71
CA ALA A 5 -2.04 3.17 13.03
C ALA A 5 -2.27 4.35 12.07
N TYR A 6 -3.44 4.45 11.47
CA TYR A 6 -3.81 5.59 10.61
C TYR A 6 -4.01 6.88 11.41
N ALA A 7 -4.67 6.83 12.57
CA ALA A 7 -4.87 7.98 13.42
C ALA A 7 -3.53 8.54 13.94
N SER A 8 -2.64 7.67 14.43
CA SER A 8 -1.31 8.08 14.91
C SER A 8 -0.40 8.61 13.79
N ALA A 9 -0.52 8.10 12.56
CA ALA A 9 0.25 8.61 11.42
C ALA A 9 -0.23 10.01 10.98
N ALA A 10 -1.51 10.35 11.18
CA ALA A 10 -2.03 11.69 10.88
C ALA A 10 -1.56 12.75 11.88
N GLU A 11 -1.35 12.39 13.15
CA GLU A 11 -0.88 13.30 14.21
C GLU A 11 0.66 13.42 14.23
N LEU A 12 1.37 12.48 13.68
CA LEU A 12 2.83 12.43 13.68
C LEU A 12 3.51 13.66 13.08
N PRO A 13 3.02 14.31 12.01
CA PRO A 13 3.58 15.56 11.50
C PRO A 13 3.59 16.69 12.51
N LEU A 14 2.60 16.73 13.40
CA LEU A 14 2.51 17.74 14.46
C LEU A 14 3.51 17.48 15.58
N LEU A 15 3.69 16.22 15.96
CA LEU A 15 4.64 15.83 17.01
C LEU A 15 6.09 15.98 16.57
N LEU A 16 6.40 15.70 15.29
CA LEU A 16 7.77 15.80 14.76
C LEU A 16 8.15 17.18 14.23
N ARG A 17 7.26 18.16 14.33
CA ARG A 17 7.51 19.56 13.95
C ARG A 17 8.66 20.21 14.75
N HIS A 18 8.98 19.65 15.92
CA HIS A 18 10.07 20.10 16.79
C HIS A 18 11.44 19.51 16.43
N LEU A 19 11.52 18.53 15.53
CA LEU A 19 12.80 18.08 15.00
C LEU A 19 13.31 19.14 14.00
N SER A 20 14.34 19.86 14.38
CA SER A 20 14.92 21.05 13.73
C SER A 20 15.59 20.77 12.36
N LEU A 21 15.07 19.84 11.57
CA LEU A 21 15.56 19.63 10.21
C LEU A 21 14.90 20.62 9.24
N PRO A 22 15.66 21.20 8.30
CA PRO A 22 15.09 22.12 7.33
C PRO A 22 13.98 21.40 6.53
N PRO A 23 12.86 22.10 6.25
CA PRO A 23 11.78 21.53 5.47
C PRO A 23 12.23 21.27 4.03
N LEU A 24 11.67 20.24 3.40
CA LEU A 24 11.89 19.98 1.98
C LEU A 24 11.48 21.19 1.10
N PRO A 25 12.00 21.29 -0.12
CA PRO A 25 11.63 22.34 -1.07
C PRO A 25 10.12 22.51 -1.20
N ARG A 26 9.66 23.72 -1.48
CA ARG A 26 8.22 24.03 -1.57
C ARG A 26 7.47 23.15 -2.58
N VAL A 27 8.14 22.72 -3.65
CA VAL A 27 7.58 21.80 -4.65
C VAL A 27 7.18 20.43 -4.08
N ALA A 28 7.78 20.00 -2.98
CA ALA A 28 7.44 18.74 -2.35
C ALA A 28 5.98 18.69 -1.86
N GLY A 29 5.41 19.82 -1.44
CA GLY A 29 4.01 19.91 -1.02
C GLY A 29 3.04 19.46 -2.12
N PRO A 30 2.92 20.18 -3.22
CA PRO A 30 2.04 19.79 -4.33
C PRO A 30 2.43 18.42 -4.93
N ALA A 31 3.70 18.09 -5.05
CA ALA A 31 4.13 16.77 -5.53
C ALA A 31 3.61 15.63 -4.62
N GLY A 32 3.69 15.81 -3.30
CA GLY A 32 3.14 14.86 -2.33
C GLY A 32 1.63 14.68 -2.49
N LEU A 33 0.88 15.76 -2.71
CA LEU A 33 -0.57 15.69 -2.94
C LEU A 33 -0.93 14.95 -4.24
N VAL A 34 -0.17 15.13 -5.30
CA VAL A 34 -0.36 14.39 -6.56
C VAL A 34 -0.11 12.90 -6.36
N ILE A 35 0.97 12.53 -5.66
CA ILE A 35 1.28 11.13 -5.33
C ILE A 35 0.15 10.53 -4.47
N GLN A 36 -0.32 11.27 -3.46
CA GLN A 36 -1.43 10.85 -2.60
C GLN A 36 -2.71 10.59 -3.41
N ALA A 37 -3.09 11.52 -4.27
CA ALA A 37 -4.27 11.39 -5.14
C ALA A 37 -4.15 10.17 -6.07
N GLY A 38 -3.00 9.96 -6.70
CA GLY A 38 -2.73 8.77 -7.51
C GLY A 38 -2.85 7.47 -6.71
N GLY A 39 -2.35 7.47 -5.47
CA GLY A 39 -2.50 6.34 -4.55
C GLY A 39 -3.95 6.02 -4.22
N LEU A 40 -4.78 7.05 -3.95
CA LEU A 40 -6.22 6.90 -3.70
C LEU A 40 -6.95 6.34 -4.92
N VAL A 41 -6.65 6.85 -6.10
CA VAL A 41 -7.24 6.37 -7.37
C VAL A 41 -6.89 4.90 -7.59
N LEU A 42 -5.62 4.54 -7.47
CA LEU A 42 -5.18 3.15 -7.63
C LEU A 42 -5.85 2.22 -6.61
N ARG A 43 -5.96 2.65 -5.36
CA ARG A 43 -6.64 1.89 -4.31
C ARG A 43 -8.13 1.71 -4.63
N ALA A 44 -8.82 2.78 -5.01
CA ALA A 44 -10.23 2.72 -5.39
C ALA A 44 -10.46 1.79 -6.59
N TRP A 45 -9.59 1.87 -7.61
CA TRP A 45 -9.64 0.97 -8.76
C TRP A 45 -9.44 -0.49 -8.35
N SER A 46 -8.44 -0.77 -7.51
CA SER A 46 -8.19 -2.12 -6.98
C SER A 46 -9.39 -2.70 -6.24
N MET A 47 -10.00 -1.90 -5.36
CA MET A 47 -11.18 -2.34 -4.59
C MET A 47 -12.39 -2.61 -5.50
N ARG A 48 -12.60 -1.76 -6.52
CA ARG A 48 -13.68 -1.98 -7.51
C ARG A 48 -13.46 -3.23 -8.34
N THR A 49 -12.21 -3.50 -8.74
CA THR A 49 -11.86 -4.72 -9.50
C THR A 49 -12.08 -5.99 -8.69
N LEU A 50 -11.75 -5.99 -7.39
CA LEU A 50 -12.02 -7.12 -6.50
C LEU A 50 -13.52 -7.32 -6.24
N GLY A 51 -14.30 -6.25 -6.20
CA GLY A 51 -15.74 -6.33 -5.94
C GLY A 51 -16.04 -7.13 -4.67
N GLY A 52 -16.88 -8.16 -4.80
CA GLY A 52 -17.26 -9.03 -3.69
C GLY A 52 -16.14 -9.90 -3.11
N ALA A 53 -15.03 -10.08 -3.83
CA ALA A 53 -13.84 -10.79 -3.33
C ALA A 53 -12.99 -9.92 -2.38
N TYR A 54 -13.30 -8.62 -2.26
CA TYR A 54 -12.63 -7.76 -1.31
C TYR A 54 -13.08 -8.06 0.11
N THR A 55 -12.21 -8.65 0.90
CA THR A 55 -12.42 -8.87 2.34
C THR A 55 -11.44 -8.03 3.16
N ARG A 56 -11.93 -7.44 4.26
CA ARG A 56 -11.05 -6.73 5.22
C ARG A 56 -10.28 -7.69 6.12
N THR A 57 -10.76 -8.91 6.23
CA THR A 57 -10.16 -10.02 6.97
C THR A 57 -9.48 -10.97 5.98
N LEU A 58 -8.43 -11.65 6.45
CA LEU A 58 -7.76 -12.71 5.69
C LEU A 58 -8.66 -13.94 5.65
N GLN A 59 -9.55 -14.01 4.66
CA GLN A 59 -10.47 -15.12 4.46
C GLN A 59 -10.57 -15.42 2.97
N THR A 60 -10.61 -16.68 2.62
CA THR A 60 -10.95 -17.18 1.29
C THR A 60 -12.35 -17.79 1.33
N ASN A 61 -13.09 -17.65 0.24
CA ASN A 61 -14.39 -18.32 0.06
C ASN A 61 -14.19 -19.46 -0.95
N GLU A 62 -14.85 -20.59 -0.76
CA GLU A 62 -14.75 -21.78 -1.63
C GLU A 62 -15.04 -21.51 -3.11
N GLN A 63 -15.78 -20.44 -3.43
CA GLN A 63 -16.09 -20.00 -4.78
C GLN A 63 -15.16 -18.91 -5.31
N GLN A 64 -14.13 -18.52 -4.55
CA GLN A 64 -13.25 -17.43 -4.93
C GLN A 64 -12.31 -17.87 -6.06
N ARG A 65 -12.23 -17.05 -7.12
CA ARG A 65 -11.29 -17.21 -8.23
C ARG A 65 -10.17 -16.17 -8.13
N VAL A 66 -9.02 -16.51 -8.71
CA VAL A 66 -7.94 -15.54 -8.91
C VAL A 66 -8.45 -14.44 -9.83
N ILE A 67 -8.38 -13.19 -9.35
CA ILE A 67 -8.69 -12.00 -10.13
C ILE A 67 -7.37 -11.46 -10.66
N ASP A 68 -7.18 -11.51 -11.97
CA ASP A 68 -6.00 -11.03 -12.69
C ASP A 68 -6.32 -9.93 -13.71
N ASP A 69 -7.45 -9.25 -13.49
CA ASP A 69 -7.91 -8.12 -14.30
C ASP A 69 -7.47 -6.76 -13.75
N GLY A 70 -7.60 -5.72 -14.58
CA GLY A 70 -7.32 -4.34 -14.20
C GLY A 70 -5.92 -4.19 -13.60
N PRO A 71 -5.78 -3.57 -12.41
CA PRO A 71 -4.47 -3.33 -11.79
C PRO A 71 -3.81 -4.64 -11.33
N TYR A 72 -4.57 -5.74 -11.15
CA TYR A 72 -4.05 -7.06 -10.75
C TYR A 72 -3.27 -7.77 -11.88
N ARG A 73 -3.40 -7.31 -13.12
CA ARG A 73 -2.52 -7.77 -14.22
C ARG A 73 -1.09 -7.29 -14.06
N LEU A 74 -0.89 -6.17 -13.40
CA LEU A 74 0.41 -5.52 -13.25
C LEU A 74 1.12 -5.93 -11.96
N VAL A 75 0.37 -5.93 -10.85
CA VAL A 75 0.88 -6.30 -9.52
C VAL A 75 -0.17 -7.08 -8.73
N ARG A 76 0.29 -7.96 -7.84
CA ARG A 76 -0.61 -8.80 -7.03
C ARG A 76 -1.35 -8.01 -5.95
N HIS A 77 -0.74 -6.94 -5.45
CA HIS A 77 -1.26 -6.16 -4.33
C HIS A 77 -1.44 -4.66 -4.66
N PRO A 78 -2.19 -4.31 -5.73
CA PRO A 78 -2.35 -2.92 -6.14
C PRO A 78 -3.04 -2.06 -5.08
N GLY A 79 -3.89 -2.65 -4.25
CA GLY A 79 -4.53 -1.97 -3.12
C GLY A 79 -3.54 -1.56 -2.03
N TYR A 80 -2.51 -2.37 -1.77
CA TYR A 80 -1.42 -2.00 -0.85
C TYR A 80 -0.47 -1.00 -1.48
N THR A 81 -0.16 -1.14 -2.77
CA THR A 81 0.61 -0.14 -3.52
C THR A 81 -0.07 1.23 -3.46
N GLY A 82 -1.38 1.28 -3.72
CA GLY A 82 -2.17 2.50 -3.60
C GLY A 82 -2.14 3.11 -2.20
N SER A 83 -2.22 2.27 -1.16
CA SER A 83 -2.13 2.73 0.22
C SER A 83 -0.75 3.29 0.58
N LEU A 84 0.33 2.62 0.14
CA LEU A 84 1.69 3.11 0.35
C LEU A 84 1.90 4.46 -0.33
N LEU A 85 1.46 4.60 -1.59
CA LEU A 85 1.52 5.88 -2.31
C LEU A 85 0.72 6.97 -1.60
N THR A 86 -0.48 6.66 -1.12
CA THR A 86 -1.34 7.62 -0.40
C THR A 86 -0.63 8.18 0.83
N TRP A 87 -0.10 7.32 1.68
CA TRP A 87 0.52 7.75 2.93
C TRP A 87 1.92 8.34 2.75
N THR A 88 2.69 7.81 1.82
CA THR A 88 3.99 8.39 1.47
C THR A 88 3.81 9.77 0.83
N GLY A 89 2.81 9.92 -0.06
CA GLY A 89 2.45 11.21 -0.65
C GLY A 89 2.04 12.24 0.41
N PHE A 90 1.20 11.84 1.38
CA PHE A 90 0.84 12.67 2.52
C PHE A 90 2.08 13.07 3.35
N ALA A 91 2.97 12.13 3.64
CA ALA A 91 4.20 12.40 4.36
C ALA A 91 5.12 13.38 3.58
N ILE A 92 5.24 13.22 2.27
CA ILE A 92 5.99 14.16 1.40
C ILE A 92 5.34 15.55 1.42
N ALA A 93 4.00 15.63 1.39
CA ALA A 93 3.28 16.89 1.46
C ALA A 93 3.51 17.65 2.76
N SER A 94 3.81 16.97 3.87
CA SER A 94 4.21 17.58 5.14
C SER A 94 5.56 18.31 5.07
N ARG A 95 6.37 18.05 4.04
CA ARG A 95 7.71 18.58 3.81
C ARG A 95 8.72 18.26 4.94
N SER A 96 8.43 17.26 5.76
CA SER A 96 9.26 16.84 6.89
C SER A 96 9.96 15.52 6.60
N ALA A 97 11.29 15.55 6.43
CA ALA A 97 12.07 14.35 6.17
C ALA A 97 11.89 13.26 7.24
N PRO A 98 11.89 13.56 8.56
CA PRO A 98 11.62 12.57 9.60
C PRO A 98 10.25 11.90 9.46
N VAL A 99 9.22 12.67 9.10
CA VAL A 99 7.86 12.14 8.89
C VAL A 99 7.85 11.17 7.72
N ILE A 100 8.50 11.51 6.60
CA ILE A 100 8.58 10.64 5.43
C ILE A 100 9.24 9.31 5.79
N VAL A 101 10.39 9.34 6.45
CA VAL A 101 11.13 8.15 6.85
C VAL A 101 10.29 7.29 7.78
N LEU A 102 9.71 7.89 8.82
CA LEU A 102 8.95 7.15 9.83
C LEU A 102 7.67 6.55 9.28
N VAL A 103 6.87 7.32 8.53
CA VAL A 103 5.63 6.83 7.91
C VAL A 103 5.94 5.72 6.90
N SER A 104 6.95 5.89 6.04
CA SER A 104 7.33 4.89 5.04
C SER A 104 7.85 3.61 5.69
N ALA A 105 8.67 3.71 6.74
CA ALA A 105 9.20 2.55 7.46
C ALA A 105 8.10 1.76 8.20
N LEU A 106 7.23 2.47 8.94
CA LEU A 106 6.15 1.84 9.70
C LEU A 106 5.14 1.14 8.77
N LEU A 107 4.70 1.83 7.73
CA LEU A 107 3.74 1.27 6.77
C LEU A 107 4.37 0.17 5.92
N GLY A 108 5.60 0.35 5.46
CA GLY A 108 6.33 -0.67 4.73
C GLY A 108 6.41 -1.97 5.54
N ARG A 109 6.81 -1.87 6.81
CA ARG A 109 6.89 -3.04 7.70
C ARG A 109 5.52 -3.68 8.00
N ALA A 110 4.48 -2.86 8.21
CA ALA A 110 3.13 -3.34 8.45
C ALA A 110 2.56 -4.09 7.24
N TYR A 111 2.68 -3.50 6.05
CA TYR A 111 2.19 -4.12 4.82
C TYR A 111 3.01 -5.35 4.42
N GLN A 112 4.32 -5.34 4.63
CA GLN A 112 5.17 -6.51 4.37
C GLN A 112 4.70 -7.75 5.14
N ARG A 113 4.42 -7.58 6.45
CA ARG A 113 3.88 -8.66 7.30
C ARG A 113 2.50 -9.12 6.83
N ARG A 114 1.64 -8.15 6.49
CA ARG A 114 0.28 -8.45 6.05
C ARG A 114 0.27 -9.17 4.70
N ILE A 115 1.04 -8.68 3.73
CA ILE A 115 1.16 -9.30 2.41
C ILE A 115 1.69 -10.72 2.52
N LYS A 116 2.70 -10.94 3.38
CA LYS A 116 3.22 -12.30 3.61
C LYS A 116 2.14 -13.25 4.10
N ALA A 117 1.40 -12.87 5.13
CA ALA A 117 0.32 -13.68 5.68
C ALA A 117 -0.82 -13.90 4.66
N GLU A 118 -1.14 -12.89 3.84
CA GLU A 118 -2.15 -12.99 2.78
C GLU A 118 -1.70 -13.93 1.65
N GLU A 119 -0.44 -13.83 1.19
CA GLU A 119 0.11 -14.72 0.16
C GLU A 119 0.20 -16.19 0.64
N GLU A 120 0.54 -16.41 1.93
CA GLU A 120 0.54 -17.76 2.52
C GLU A 120 -0.88 -18.36 2.50
N LEU A 121 -1.90 -17.58 2.89
CA LEU A 121 -3.29 -17.99 2.84
C LEU A 121 -3.75 -18.27 1.40
N LEU A 122 -3.51 -17.33 0.48
CA LEU A 122 -3.94 -17.45 -0.91
C LEU A 122 -3.28 -18.61 -1.65
N ASN A 123 -1.99 -18.89 -1.36
CA ASN A 123 -1.29 -20.04 -1.93
C ASN A 123 -1.85 -21.37 -1.41
N ARG A 124 -2.32 -21.41 -0.16
CA ARG A 124 -2.91 -22.61 0.44
C ARG A 124 -4.33 -22.86 -0.04
N ASP A 125 -5.17 -21.80 -0.06
CA ASP A 125 -6.62 -21.94 -0.14
C ASP A 125 -7.22 -21.52 -1.47
N LEU A 126 -6.46 -20.83 -2.37
CA LEU A 126 -6.98 -20.33 -3.63
C LEU A 126 -6.36 -21.06 -4.83
N PRO A 127 -7.13 -21.97 -5.50
CA PRO A 127 -6.63 -22.67 -6.68
C PRO A 127 -6.15 -21.72 -7.79
N GLY A 128 -4.98 -21.99 -8.34
CA GLY A 128 -4.38 -21.18 -9.42
C GLY A 128 -3.59 -19.95 -8.96
N TYR A 129 -3.61 -19.58 -7.65
CA TYR A 129 -2.87 -18.44 -7.15
C TYR A 129 -1.35 -18.59 -7.31
N SER A 130 -0.82 -19.79 -7.13
CA SER A 130 0.61 -20.07 -7.31
C SER A 130 1.08 -19.73 -8.74
N ALA A 131 0.34 -20.15 -9.77
CA ALA A 131 0.65 -19.82 -11.16
C ALA A 131 0.54 -18.32 -11.45
N TYR A 132 -0.46 -17.64 -10.89
CA TYR A 132 -0.61 -16.19 -10.97
C TYR A 132 0.56 -15.46 -10.29
N SER A 133 0.98 -15.90 -9.10
CA SER A 133 2.06 -15.28 -8.33
C SER A 133 3.42 -15.37 -9.02
N GLN A 134 3.65 -16.39 -9.85
CA GLN A 134 4.89 -16.54 -10.61
C GLN A 134 5.00 -15.55 -11.77
N ARG A 135 3.88 -15.17 -12.41
CA ARG A 135 3.85 -14.24 -13.56
C ARG A 135 3.65 -12.79 -13.20
N THR A 136 3.16 -12.50 -11.98
CA THR A 136 2.77 -11.14 -11.57
C THR A 136 3.66 -10.64 -10.43
N LYS A 137 4.06 -9.37 -10.47
CA LYS A 137 4.92 -8.76 -9.45
C LYS A 137 4.14 -8.46 -8.17
N LYS A 138 4.83 -8.33 -7.04
CA LYS A 138 4.20 -8.14 -5.73
C LYS A 138 3.56 -6.74 -5.57
N LEU A 139 4.34 -5.69 -5.64
CA LEU A 139 3.92 -4.30 -5.37
C LEU A 139 4.27 -3.32 -6.49
N VAL A 140 5.41 -3.50 -7.16
CA VAL A 140 5.90 -2.58 -8.19
C VAL A 140 6.13 -3.34 -9.49
N PRO A 141 5.56 -2.88 -10.62
CA PRO A 141 5.53 -3.65 -11.87
C PRO A 141 6.93 -3.99 -12.42
N PHE A 142 7.90 -3.11 -12.22
CA PHE A 142 9.23 -3.23 -12.84
C PHE A 142 10.34 -3.67 -11.88
N LEU A 143 10.07 -3.79 -10.59
CA LEU A 143 11.07 -4.27 -9.63
C LEU A 143 10.94 -5.78 -9.46
N TRP A 144 12.01 -6.48 -9.81
CA TRP A 144 12.13 -7.90 -9.58
C TRP A 144 12.20 -8.15 -8.08
N GLN A 145 11.18 -8.87 -7.55
CA GLN A 145 11.16 -9.45 -6.20
C GLN A 145 11.98 -8.70 -5.13
N ALA A 146 11.73 -7.43 -4.93
CA ALA A 146 12.19 -6.77 -3.73
C ALA A 146 11.20 -7.14 -2.60
N PHE A 147 11.71 -7.93 -1.65
CA PHE A 147 11.12 -8.39 -0.38
C PHE A 147 10.31 -9.67 -0.40
#